data_b7fb02a397d222912e5db9d579e1bc13
#
_entry.id   b7fb02a397d222912e5db9d579e1bc13
#
_cell.length_a   1.000
_cell.length_b   1.000
_cell.length_c   1.000
_cell.angle_alpha   90.00
_cell.angle_beta   90.00
_cell.angle_gamma   90.00
#
_symmetry.space_group_name_H-M   'P 1'
#
loop_
_entity.id
_entity.type
_entity.pdbx_description
1 polymer ?
#
loop_
_entity_poly.entity_id
_entity_poly.type
_entity_poly.pdbx_seq_one_letter_code
_entity_poly.pdbx_strand_id
1 'polypeptide(L)'
;MDRKDFLRNSAILGGATILPTNNVFSQNVTENGIDKLVDKNGNFIQKSLPYNKTFLEPHMDEETLHLHYEFHHGGAVKGANKDLIKIKEHLKSGDLDQVDLWTRKLAYHFSSHVLHTIFWTNLSNKKTQPKAELLKQIEKDFGSFEKLQVYIAKVS
;
A
#
# COMPACT_ATOMS: atom_id res chain seq x y z
N MET A 1 -19.56 1.29 -29.16
CA MET A 1 -19.61 2.14 -27.97
C MET A 1 -18.40 3.06 -28.02
N ASP A 2 -18.62 4.37 -28.13
CA ASP A 2 -17.55 5.35 -28.21
C ASP A 2 -16.82 5.45 -26.85
N ARG A 3 -15.53 5.83 -26.87
CA ARG A 3 -14.69 6.03 -25.68
C ARG A 3 -15.31 7.02 -24.70
N LYS A 4 -16.01 8.06 -25.21
CA LYS A 4 -16.75 9.02 -24.38
C LYS A 4 -17.96 8.42 -23.70
N ASP A 5 -18.68 7.53 -24.39
CA ASP A 5 -19.84 6.82 -23.83
C ASP A 5 -19.40 5.81 -22.77
N PHE A 6 -18.25 5.14 -22.97
CA PHE A 6 -17.66 4.26 -21.96
C PHE A 6 -17.33 5.02 -20.68
N LEU A 7 -16.64 6.16 -20.79
CA LEU A 7 -16.26 6.97 -19.63
C LEU A 7 -17.48 7.56 -18.91
N ARG A 8 -18.48 8.02 -19.66
CA ARG A 8 -19.71 8.56 -19.09
C ARG A 8 -20.53 7.50 -18.38
N ASN A 9 -20.65 6.32 -18.95
CA ASN A 9 -21.38 5.20 -18.35
C ASN A 9 -20.64 4.61 -17.14
N SER A 10 -19.30 4.59 -17.15
CA SER A 10 -18.49 4.19 -16.00
C SER A 10 -18.64 5.16 -14.83
N ALA A 11 -18.74 6.46 -15.09
CA ALA A 11 -18.99 7.47 -14.06
C ALA A 11 -20.41 7.35 -13.45
N ILE A 12 -21.40 6.97 -14.25
CA ILE A 12 -22.79 6.77 -13.79
C ILE A 12 -22.89 5.47 -12.97
N LEU A 13 -22.18 4.41 -13.35
CA LEU A 13 -22.15 3.15 -12.60
C LEU A 13 -21.37 3.27 -11.27
N GLY A 14 -20.35 4.13 -11.21
CA GLY A 14 -19.61 4.43 -9.99
C GLY A 14 -20.37 5.29 -8.98
N GLY A 15 -21.41 5.99 -9.40
CA GLY A 15 -22.21 6.88 -8.56
C GLY A 15 -23.50 6.30 -7.98
N ALA A 16 -23.90 5.09 -8.35
CA ALA A 16 -25.26 4.60 -8.11
C ALA A 16 -25.38 3.36 -7.20
N THR A 17 -24.33 2.93 -6.53
CA THR A 17 -24.44 1.90 -5.50
C THR A 17 -23.87 2.37 -4.17
N ILE A 18 -24.55 3.33 -3.54
CA ILE A 18 -24.53 3.43 -2.09
C ILE A 18 -25.44 2.28 -1.59
N LEU A 19 -24.93 1.06 -1.65
CA LEU A 19 -25.44 0.02 -0.77
C LEU A 19 -25.04 0.43 0.64
N PRO A 20 -25.93 0.30 1.65
CA PRO A 20 -25.54 0.43 3.04
C PRO A 20 -24.68 -0.79 3.37
N THR A 21 -23.40 -0.72 3.01
CA THR A 21 -22.40 -1.62 3.56
C THR A 21 -22.26 -1.23 5.00
N ASN A 22 -22.76 -2.11 5.87
CA ASN A 22 -22.48 -2.04 7.28
C ASN A 22 -20.99 -1.75 7.45
N ASN A 23 -20.68 -0.64 8.12
CA ASN A 23 -19.36 -0.01 8.30
C ASN A 23 -18.33 -0.87 9.07
N VAL A 24 -18.25 -2.17 8.84
CA VAL A 24 -17.32 -3.05 9.54
C VAL A 24 -15.91 -2.97 8.94
N PHE A 25 -15.78 -2.65 7.65
CA PHE A 25 -14.47 -2.51 7.01
C PHE A 25 -13.90 -1.08 7.09
N SER A 26 -14.75 -0.07 7.24
CA SER A 26 -14.32 1.33 7.23
C SER A 26 -13.76 1.82 8.58
N GLN A 27 -14.21 1.27 9.69
CA GLN A 27 -13.79 1.76 11.02
C GLN A 27 -12.39 1.29 11.45
N ASN A 28 -11.92 0.14 10.95
CA ASN A 28 -10.58 -0.36 11.32
C ASN A 28 -9.45 0.11 10.38
N VAL A 29 -9.79 0.67 9.23
CA VAL A 29 -8.80 1.24 8.30
C VAL A 29 -8.41 2.66 8.71
N THR A 30 -9.29 3.38 9.44
CA THR A 30 -9.05 4.78 9.82
C THR A 30 -8.14 4.96 11.04
N GLU A 31 -8.04 4.01 11.96
CA GLU A 31 -7.16 4.16 13.14
C GLU A 31 -5.67 3.83 12.86
N ASN A 32 -5.39 2.98 11.86
CA ASN A 32 -4.04 2.71 11.37
C ASN A 32 -3.80 3.23 9.93
N GLY A 33 -4.65 4.15 9.49
CA GLY A 33 -4.98 4.38 8.10
C GLY A 33 -3.92 5.05 7.26
N ILE A 34 -4.11 4.84 5.99
CA ILE A 34 -3.51 5.54 4.84
C ILE A 34 -3.59 7.07 5.01
N ASP A 35 -4.59 7.58 5.71
CA ASP A 35 -4.79 9.01 6.06
C ASP A 35 -3.59 9.63 6.80
N LYS A 36 -2.76 8.80 7.44
CA LYS A 36 -1.56 9.26 8.14
C LYS A 36 -0.27 9.12 7.31
N LEU A 37 -0.36 8.79 6.03
CA LEU A 37 0.79 8.70 5.13
C LEU A 37 1.16 10.04 4.50
N VAL A 38 0.37 11.07 4.74
CA VAL A 38 0.63 12.44 4.28
C VAL A 38 0.63 13.42 5.45
N ASP A 39 1.45 14.47 5.31
CA ASP A 39 1.45 15.60 6.24
C ASP A 39 0.33 16.61 5.88
N LYS A 40 0.20 17.66 6.71
CA LYS A 40 -0.76 18.74 6.48
C LYS A 40 -0.57 19.53 5.17
N ASN A 41 0.58 19.37 4.53
CA ASN A 41 0.92 20.03 3.26
C ASN A 41 0.69 19.10 2.07
N GLY A 42 0.24 17.85 2.32
CA GLY A 42 0.04 16.82 1.29
C GLY A 42 1.32 16.15 0.82
N ASN A 43 2.41 16.20 1.60
CA ASN A 43 3.62 15.43 1.32
C ASN A 43 3.53 14.04 1.95
N PHE A 44 4.01 13.02 1.26
CA PHE A 44 4.13 11.68 1.82
C PHE A 44 5.18 11.64 2.92
N ILE A 45 4.86 10.95 4.02
CA ILE A 45 5.74 10.83 5.20
C ILE A 45 5.96 9.37 5.57
N GLN A 46 7.20 9.02 5.88
CA GLN A 46 7.55 7.71 6.43
C GLN A 46 7.31 7.71 7.94
N LYS A 47 6.47 6.78 8.41
CA LYS A 47 6.27 6.59 9.85
C LYS A 47 7.43 5.81 10.45
N SER A 48 7.73 6.08 11.72
CA SER A 48 8.68 5.28 12.49
C SER A 48 8.26 3.81 12.54
N LEU A 49 9.26 2.92 12.61
CA LEU A 49 9.02 1.51 12.87
C LEU A 49 8.26 1.32 14.19
N PRO A 50 7.31 0.37 14.27
CA PRO A 50 6.58 0.09 15.51
C PRO A 50 7.43 -0.68 16.57
N TYR A 51 8.69 -0.98 16.25
CA TYR A 51 9.62 -1.76 17.08
C TYR A 51 11.08 -1.36 16.80
N ASN A 52 12.00 -1.80 17.65
CA ASN A 52 13.44 -1.61 17.46
C ASN A 52 13.95 -2.43 16.27
N LYS A 53 15.04 -1.99 15.65
CA LYS A 53 15.62 -2.65 14.48
C LYS A 53 16.08 -4.08 14.72
N THR A 54 16.42 -4.45 15.95
CA THR A 54 16.79 -5.81 16.37
C THR A 54 15.58 -6.71 16.69
N PHE A 55 14.35 -6.20 16.65
CA PHE A 55 13.15 -6.92 17.09
C PHE A 55 12.88 -8.21 16.33
N LEU A 56 13.28 -8.28 15.07
CA LEU A 56 13.00 -9.40 14.18
C LEU A 56 14.12 -10.47 14.17
N GLU A 57 15.20 -10.26 14.94
CA GLU A 57 16.25 -11.26 15.05
C GLU A 57 15.74 -12.57 15.69
N PRO A 58 16.28 -13.72 15.31
CA PRO A 58 17.36 -13.94 14.32
C PRO A 58 16.86 -14.09 12.88
N HIS A 59 15.57 -13.81 12.59
CA HIS A 59 14.95 -14.04 11.28
C HIS A 59 15.29 -12.96 10.27
N MET A 60 15.44 -11.73 10.73
CA MET A 60 15.90 -10.57 9.95
C MET A 60 16.85 -9.78 10.84
N ASP A 61 18.09 -9.63 10.42
CA ASP A 61 19.10 -8.89 11.17
C ASP A 61 18.86 -7.37 11.12
N GLU A 62 19.49 -6.66 12.06
CA GLU A 62 19.34 -5.20 12.20
C GLU A 62 19.77 -4.47 10.94
N GLU A 63 20.85 -4.89 10.27
CA GLU A 63 21.35 -4.24 9.07
C GLU A 63 20.38 -4.37 7.90
N THR A 64 19.87 -5.56 7.66
CA THR A 64 18.85 -5.81 6.62
C THR A 64 17.61 -4.97 6.86
N LEU A 65 17.11 -4.92 8.10
CA LEU A 65 15.96 -4.11 8.44
C LEU A 65 16.25 -2.62 8.27
N HIS A 66 17.43 -2.16 8.70
CA HIS A 66 17.86 -0.77 8.55
C HIS A 66 17.90 -0.36 7.08
N LEU A 67 18.57 -1.14 6.23
CA LEU A 67 18.70 -0.85 4.80
C LEU A 67 17.32 -0.84 4.10
N HIS A 68 16.47 -1.81 4.43
CA HIS A 68 15.13 -1.90 3.85
C HIS A 68 14.24 -0.73 4.30
N TYR A 69 14.31 -0.31 5.54
CA TYR A 69 13.51 0.80 6.04
C TYR A 69 14.04 2.16 5.56
N GLU A 70 15.32 2.47 5.77
CA GLU A 70 15.86 3.81 5.51
C GLU A 70 16.02 4.10 4.01
N PHE A 71 16.52 3.12 3.25
CA PHE A 71 16.87 3.35 1.84
C PHE A 71 15.77 2.88 0.90
N HIS A 72 15.22 1.68 1.09
CA HIS A 72 14.23 1.16 0.17
C HIS A 72 12.86 1.82 0.40
N HIS A 73 12.30 1.74 1.61
CA HIS A 73 11.06 2.44 1.94
C HIS A 73 11.22 3.97 1.89
N GLY A 74 12.26 4.52 2.51
CA GLY A 74 12.54 5.96 2.48
C GLY A 74 12.77 6.48 1.07
N GLY A 75 13.38 5.67 0.20
CA GLY A 75 13.53 5.95 -1.23
C GLY A 75 12.19 6.07 -1.96
N ALA A 76 11.24 5.15 -1.66
CA ALA A 76 9.90 5.20 -2.22
C ALA A 76 9.14 6.48 -1.80
N VAL A 77 9.24 6.87 -0.53
CA VAL A 77 8.62 8.12 -0.02
C VAL A 77 9.20 9.36 -0.71
N LYS A 78 10.53 9.44 -0.81
CA LYS A 78 11.23 10.54 -1.52
C LYS A 78 10.85 10.57 -3.01
N GLY A 79 10.78 9.39 -3.64
CA GLY A 79 10.35 9.24 -5.03
C GLY A 79 8.92 9.74 -5.24
N ALA A 80 7.97 9.32 -4.43
CA ALA A 80 6.58 9.74 -4.52
C ALA A 80 6.42 11.26 -4.37
N ASN A 81 7.12 11.88 -3.43
CA ASN A 81 7.09 13.34 -3.25
C ASN A 81 7.68 14.07 -4.47
N LYS A 82 8.81 13.58 -5.01
CA LYS A 82 9.41 14.13 -6.23
C LYS A 82 8.44 14.05 -7.42
N ASP A 83 7.81 12.89 -7.62
CA ASP A 83 6.91 12.68 -8.73
C ASP A 83 5.67 13.58 -8.63
N LEU A 84 5.12 13.75 -7.41
CA LEU A 84 4.01 14.66 -7.16
C LEU A 84 4.37 16.12 -7.47
N ILE A 85 5.59 16.56 -7.12
CA ILE A 85 6.09 17.89 -7.46
C ILE A 85 6.16 18.04 -8.99
N LYS A 86 6.69 17.05 -9.71
CA LYS A 86 6.78 17.08 -11.16
C LYS A 86 5.41 17.17 -11.84
N ILE A 87 4.45 16.40 -11.38
CA ILE A 87 3.07 16.49 -11.87
C ILE A 87 2.51 17.92 -11.67
N LYS A 88 2.68 18.49 -10.47
CA LYS A 88 2.22 19.86 -10.18
C LYS A 88 2.90 20.91 -11.06
N GLU A 89 4.21 20.77 -11.33
CA GLU A 89 4.95 21.66 -12.23
C GLU A 89 4.38 21.62 -13.65
N HIS A 90 4.15 20.43 -14.21
CA HIS A 90 3.56 20.24 -15.53
C HIS A 90 2.14 20.78 -15.62
N LEU A 91 1.30 20.52 -14.63
CA LEU A 91 -0.05 21.06 -14.58
C LEU A 91 -0.05 22.60 -14.52
N LYS A 92 0.87 23.21 -13.78
CA LYS A 92 0.99 24.65 -13.66
C LYS A 92 1.50 25.32 -14.96
N SER A 93 2.43 24.68 -15.66
CA SER A 93 2.99 25.19 -16.93
C SER A 93 2.04 25.02 -18.11
N GLY A 94 1.09 24.09 -18.03
CA GLY A 94 0.25 23.66 -19.16
C GLY A 94 0.95 22.73 -20.14
N ASP A 95 2.24 22.42 -19.93
CA ASP A 95 2.98 21.41 -20.69
C ASP A 95 2.70 20.02 -20.09
N LEU A 96 1.87 19.24 -20.77
CA LEU A 96 1.42 17.94 -20.30
C LEU A 96 2.19 16.75 -20.92
N ASP A 97 3.20 16.97 -21.70
CA ASP A 97 3.88 15.92 -22.47
C ASP A 97 4.46 14.79 -21.62
N GLN A 98 4.85 15.06 -20.38
CA GLN A 98 5.42 14.06 -19.48
C GLN A 98 4.51 13.70 -18.28
N VAL A 99 3.30 14.21 -18.21
CA VAL A 99 2.41 13.96 -17.07
C VAL A 99 2.09 12.48 -16.89
N ASP A 100 1.94 11.73 -17.96
CA ASP A 100 1.69 10.29 -17.92
C ASP A 100 2.89 9.52 -17.32
N LEU A 101 4.12 9.89 -17.66
CA LEU A 101 5.34 9.31 -17.10
C LEU A 101 5.40 9.53 -15.58
N TRP A 102 5.20 10.78 -15.14
CA TRP A 102 5.27 11.10 -13.72
C TRP A 102 4.12 10.49 -12.92
N THR A 103 2.94 10.37 -13.53
CA THR A 103 1.80 9.67 -12.92
C THR A 103 2.08 8.18 -12.71
N ARG A 104 2.69 7.50 -13.69
CA ARG A 104 3.12 6.09 -13.53
C ARG A 104 4.20 5.93 -12.47
N LYS A 105 5.18 6.83 -12.42
CA LYS A 105 6.21 6.83 -11.38
C LYS A 105 5.61 7.06 -9.99
N LEU A 106 4.69 8.02 -9.86
CA LEU A 106 3.98 8.25 -8.61
C LEU A 106 3.20 7.01 -8.17
N ALA A 107 2.48 6.35 -9.09
CA ALA A 107 1.77 5.11 -8.78
C ALA A 107 2.71 4.02 -8.26
N TYR A 108 3.90 3.86 -8.87
CA TYR A 108 4.92 2.91 -8.42
C TYR A 108 5.46 3.26 -7.01
N HIS A 109 5.94 4.48 -6.82
CA HIS A 109 6.55 4.90 -5.55
C HIS A 109 5.51 4.95 -4.42
N PHE A 110 4.30 5.44 -4.69
CA PHE A 110 3.24 5.51 -3.69
C PHE A 110 2.72 4.12 -3.29
N SER A 111 2.50 3.22 -4.24
CA SER A 111 2.12 1.83 -3.90
C SER A 111 3.22 1.13 -3.10
N SER A 112 4.49 1.34 -3.44
CA SER A 112 5.61 0.86 -2.65
C SER A 112 5.58 1.41 -1.22
N HIS A 113 5.35 2.72 -1.04
CA HIS A 113 5.22 3.32 0.28
C HIS A 113 4.06 2.72 1.11
N VAL A 114 2.88 2.55 0.51
CA VAL A 114 1.71 1.93 1.16
C VAL A 114 2.03 0.49 1.59
N LEU A 115 2.58 -0.31 0.67
CA LEU A 115 2.91 -1.71 0.93
C LEU A 115 3.96 -1.86 2.03
N HIS A 116 4.99 -1.02 2.06
CA HIS A 116 5.98 -1.03 3.15
C HIS A 116 5.38 -0.63 4.49
N THR A 117 4.46 0.34 4.51
CA THR A 117 3.79 0.72 5.75
C THR A 117 2.99 -0.44 6.34
N ILE A 118 2.28 -1.19 5.48
CA ILE A 118 1.56 -2.41 5.87
C ILE A 118 2.55 -3.52 6.29
N PHE A 119 3.63 -3.71 5.53
CA PHE A 119 4.65 -4.73 5.78
C PHE A 119 5.22 -4.61 7.19
N TRP A 120 5.64 -3.42 7.62
CA TRP A 120 6.21 -3.23 8.96
C TRP A 120 5.26 -3.59 10.08
N THR A 121 3.96 -3.38 9.91
CA THR A 121 2.95 -3.71 10.93
C THR A 121 2.54 -5.18 10.95
N ASN A 122 2.89 -5.93 9.92
CA ASN A 122 2.55 -7.36 9.79
C ASN A 122 3.68 -8.30 10.21
N LEU A 123 4.87 -7.77 10.55
CA LEU A 123 5.98 -8.57 11.01
C LEU A 123 5.93 -8.81 12.53
N SER A 124 6.34 -10.00 12.95
CA SER A 124 6.43 -10.37 14.36
C SER A 124 7.59 -11.35 14.57
N ASN A 125 8.29 -11.21 15.70
CA ASN A 125 9.26 -12.20 16.16
C ASN A 125 8.61 -13.39 16.89
N LYS A 126 7.27 -13.37 17.04
CA LYS A 126 6.50 -14.43 17.68
C LYS A 126 5.81 -15.27 16.61
N LYS A 127 5.87 -16.58 16.78
CA LYS A 127 5.08 -17.49 15.96
C LYS A 127 3.60 -17.26 16.21
N THR A 128 2.87 -16.88 15.19
CA THR A 128 1.43 -16.63 15.24
C THR A 128 0.69 -17.62 14.35
N GLN A 129 -0.59 -17.81 14.62
CA GLN A 129 -1.49 -18.61 13.81
C GLN A 129 -2.65 -17.74 13.33
N PRO A 130 -3.22 -17.97 12.14
CA PRO A 130 -4.38 -17.24 11.68
C PRO A 130 -5.57 -17.49 12.64
N LYS A 131 -6.34 -16.44 12.90
CA LYS A 131 -7.60 -16.56 13.67
C LYS A 131 -8.61 -17.40 12.89
N ALA A 132 -9.60 -17.97 13.59
CA ALA A 132 -10.56 -18.94 13.04
C ALA A 132 -11.23 -18.47 11.75
N GLU A 133 -11.63 -17.21 11.64
CA GLU A 133 -12.27 -16.65 10.45
C GLU A 133 -11.32 -16.51 9.27
N LEU A 134 -10.09 -16.05 9.52
CA LEU A 134 -9.05 -16.00 8.51
C LEU A 134 -8.67 -17.42 8.05
N LEU A 135 -8.58 -18.38 8.98
CA LEU A 135 -8.27 -19.76 8.64
C LEU A 135 -9.34 -20.36 7.71
N LYS A 136 -10.63 -20.16 8.02
CA LYS A 136 -11.73 -20.60 7.15
C LYS A 136 -11.65 -20.00 5.75
N GLN A 137 -11.28 -18.72 5.62
CA GLN A 137 -11.14 -18.09 4.33
C GLN A 137 -9.93 -18.66 3.57
N ILE A 138 -8.82 -18.90 4.27
CA ILE A 138 -7.63 -19.55 3.70
C ILE A 138 -7.95 -20.97 3.20
N GLU A 139 -8.67 -21.75 3.99
CA GLU A 139 -9.10 -23.11 3.62
C GLU A 139 -10.00 -23.09 2.37
N LYS A 140 -10.92 -22.13 2.31
CA LYS A 140 -11.82 -21.95 1.16
C LYS A 140 -11.06 -21.59 -0.12
N ASP A 141 -10.08 -20.67 -0.05
CA ASP A 141 -9.41 -20.10 -1.22
C ASP A 141 -8.20 -20.94 -1.67
N PHE A 142 -7.48 -21.56 -0.72
CA PHE A 142 -6.23 -22.29 -0.94
C PHE A 142 -6.29 -23.77 -0.57
N GLY A 143 -7.37 -24.22 0.09
CA GLY A 143 -7.59 -25.59 0.51
C GLY A 143 -6.99 -25.94 1.88
N SER A 144 -5.89 -25.30 2.31
CA SER A 144 -5.35 -25.34 3.68
C SER A 144 -4.32 -24.24 3.92
N PHE A 145 -3.97 -24.01 5.18
CA PHE A 145 -2.94 -23.03 5.55
C PHE A 145 -1.56 -23.45 5.03
N GLU A 146 -1.23 -24.74 5.09
CA GLU A 146 0.03 -25.27 4.55
C GLU A 146 0.14 -25.08 3.05
N LYS A 147 -0.94 -25.28 2.30
CA LYS A 147 -0.96 -25.01 0.85
C LYS A 147 -0.72 -23.53 0.56
N LEU A 148 -1.31 -22.62 1.33
CA LEU A 148 -1.04 -21.18 1.21
C LEU A 148 0.45 -20.89 1.46
N GLN A 149 1.05 -21.48 2.52
CA GLN A 149 2.46 -21.27 2.83
C GLN A 149 3.37 -21.76 1.68
N VAL A 150 3.07 -22.95 1.12
CA VAL A 150 3.79 -23.48 -0.05
C VAL A 150 3.62 -22.56 -1.27
N TYR A 151 2.40 -22.05 -1.50
CA TYR A 151 2.13 -21.11 -2.59
C TYR A 151 2.94 -19.83 -2.44
N ILE A 152 2.93 -19.20 -1.27
CA ILE A 152 3.73 -17.99 -0.99
C ILE A 152 5.22 -18.25 -1.24
N ALA A 153 5.76 -19.34 -0.71
CA ALA A 153 7.17 -19.71 -0.90
C ALA A 153 7.56 -20.02 -2.35
N LYS A 154 6.60 -20.23 -3.24
CA LYS A 154 6.86 -20.49 -4.67
C LYS A 154 6.79 -19.21 -5.53
N VAL A 155 6.11 -18.16 -5.06
CA VAL A 155 5.92 -16.93 -5.81
C VAL A 155 6.78 -15.76 -5.26
N SER A 156 7.42 -15.93 -4.12
CA SER A 156 8.39 -15.02 -3.52
C SER A 156 9.81 -15.36 -3.97
#